data_4fb94d9da05ee6a0c879af8e8f4dd310
#
_entry.id   4fb94d9da05ee6a0c879af8e8f4dd310
#
_cell.length_a   1.000
_cell.length_b   1.000
_cell.length_c   1.000
_cell.angle_alpha   90.00
_cell.angle_beta   90.00
_cell.angle_gamma   90.00
#
_symmetry.space_group_name_H-M   'P 1'
#
loop_
_entity.id
_entity.type
_entity.pdbx_description
1 polymer ?
#
loop_
_entity_poly.entity_id
_entity_poly.type
_entity_poly.pdbx_seq_one_letter_code
_entity_poly.pdbx_strand_id
1 'polypeptide(L)'
;MRVTFNSFPDTLLGRLQSLGSEQNKALTQLSTGQRIAAPSDDAPAMQRILNLRVEKKQNQQYHRNATDGLEVSKVTFSSLEQIKDLLVRASELSANVNGATSEQEFKAKASEIDQLIQQGLNVAN
;
A
#
# COMPACT_ATOMS: atom_id res chain seq x y z
N MET A 1 6.02 72.59 -16.96
CA MET A 1 6.19 71.16 -16.76
C MET A 1 7.29 70.98 -15.71
N ARG A 2 6.91 70.61 -14.46
CA ARG A 2 7.87 70.22 -13.43
C ARG A 2 8.15 68.73 -13.59
N VAL A 3 9.20 68.40 -14.28
CA VAL A 3 9.73 67.04 -14.25
C VAL A 3 10.36 66.86 -12.88
N THR A 4 9.71 66.11 -12.02
CA THR A 4 10.20 65.83 -10.65
C THR A 4 11.45 64.96 -10.72
N PHE A 5 12.57 65.49 -10.32
CA PHE A 5 13.90 64.86 -10.24
C PHE A 5 13.93 63.61 -9.35
N ASN A 6 12.82 63.31 -8.65
CA ASN A 6 12.68 62.16 -7.72
C ASN A 6 12.16 60.86 -8.34
N SER A 7 11.77 60.84 -9.60
CA SER A 7 11.19 59.62 -10.22
C SER A 7 12.26 58.60 -10.61
N PHE A 8 13.49 59.05 -10.83
CA PHE A 8 14.57 58.15 -11.25
C PHE A 8 15.09 57.24 -10.10
N PRO A 9 15.38 57.80 -8.90
CA PRO A 9 15.77 56.99 -7.75
C PRO A 9 14.70 55.97 -7.32
N ASP A 10 13.42 56.37 -7.33
CA ASP A 10 12.30 55.50 -6.96
C ASP A 10 12.12 54.35 -7.97
N THR A 11 12.27 54.65 -9.26
CA THR A 11 12.23 53.65 -10.32
C THR A 11 13.41 52.66 -10.19
N LEU A 12 14.59 53.13 -9.86
CA LEU A 12 15.78 52.31 -9.67
C LEU A 12 15.63 51.41 -8.43
N LEU A 13 15.14 51.96 -7.32
CA LEU A 13 14.84 51.21 -6.09
C LEU A 13 13.81 50.10 -6.35
N GLY A 14 12.72 50.39 -7.09
CA GLY A 14 11.72 49.42 -7.47
C GLY A 14 12.32 48.27 -8.32
N ARG A 15 13.20 48.62 -9.28
CA ARG A 15 13.89 47.59 -10.08
C ARG A 15 14.86 46.73 -9.25
N LEU A 16 15.60 47.31 -8.30
CA LEU A 16 16.47 46.53 -7.42
C LEU A 16 15.69 45.58 -6.51
N GLN A 17 14.56 46.04 -5.98
CA GLN A 17 13.66 45.18 -5.17
C GLN A 17 13.08 44.04 -6.00
N SER A 18 12.64 44.31 -7.24
CA SER A 18 12.17 43.27 -8.17
C SER A 18 13.25 42.22 -8.46
N LEU A 19 14.46 42.69 -8.79
CA LEU A 19 15.62 41.84 -9.05
C LEU A 19 15.99 40.96 -7.84
N GLY A 20 15.99 41.54 -6.63
CA GLY A 20 16.19 40.81 -5.39
C GLY A 20 15.14 39.72 -5.15
N SER A 21 13.88 40.04 -5.42
CA SER A 21 12.78 39.07 -5.34
C SER A 21 12.94 37.92 -6.33
N GLU A 22 13.27 38.22 -7.58
CA GLU A 22 13.53 37.21 -8.62
C GLU A 22 14.72 36.32 -8.26
N GLN A 23 15.79 36.91 -7.76
CA GLN A 23 16.97 36.15 -7.29
C GLN A 23 16.62 35.19 -6.15
N ASN A 24 15.88 35.68 -5.14
CA ASN A 24 15.43 34.83 -4.03
C ASN A 24 14.53 33.69 -4.52
N LYS A 25 13.64 33.95 -5.47
CA LYS A 25 12.80 32.92 -6.10
C LYS A 25 13.66 31.88 -6.83
N ALA A 26 14.63 32.32 -7.62
CA ALA A 26 15.53 31.41 -8.32
C ALA A 26 16.36 30.54 -7.38
N LEU A 27 16.88 31.13 -6.28
CA LEU A 27 17.60 30.39 -5.24
C LEU A 27 16.71 29.34 -4.55
N THR A 28 15.46 29.69 -4.25
CA THR A 28 14.49 28.76 -3.67
C THR A 28 14.20 27.60 -4.62
N GLN A 29 13.98 27.89 -5.91
CA GLN A 29 13.76 26.87 -6.93
C GLN A 29 14.98 25.93 -7.10
N LEU A 30 16.18 26.50 -7.07
CA LEU A 30 17.42 25.73 -7.15
C LEU A 30 17.63 24.83 -5.93
N SER A 31 17.38 25.37 -4.74
CA SER A 31 17.51 24.63 -3.48
C SER A 31 16.49 23.51 -3.32
N THR A 32 15.24 23.77 -3.71
CA THR A 32 14.14 22.78 -3.57
C THR A 32 13.99 21.85 -4.77
N GLY A 33 14.57 22.18 -5.92
CA GLY A 33 14.36 21.51 -7.19
C GLY A 33 12.91 21.64 -7.72
N GLN A 34 12.10 22.52 -7.11
CA GLN A 34 10.69 22.70 -7.48
C GLN A 34 10.49 24.06 -8.16
N ARG A 35 9.93 24.04 -9.38
CA ARG A 35 9.58 25.26 -10.11
C ARG A 35 8.39 25.99 -9.50
N ILE A 36 7.45 25.26 -8.91
CA ILE A 36 6.19 25.75 -8.35
C ILE A 36 6.19 25.38 -6.86
N ALA A 37 6.33 26.36 -6.00
CA ALA A 37 6.34 26.20 -4.54
C ALA A 37 5.03 26.74 -3.92
N ALA A 38 4.45 27.79 -4.51
CA ALA A 38 3.25 28.42 -4.01
C ALA A 38 2.17 28.56 -5.11
N PRO A 39 0.89 28.62 -4.74
CA PRO A 39 -0.22 28.85 -5.71
C PRO A 39 -0.05 30.14 -6.53
N SER A 40 0.63 31.14 -5.98
CA SER A 40 0.93 32.40 -6.65
C SER A 40 1.94 32.29 -7.80
N ASP A 41 2.72 31.19 -7.86
CA ASP A 41 3.72 30.98 -8.92
C ASP A 41 3.06 30.59 -10.25
N ASP A 42 2.09 29.66 -10.18
CA ASP A 42 1.33 29.14 -11.33
C ASP A 42 0.09 28.42 -10.79
N ALA A 43 -1.03 29.12 -10.69
CA ALA A 43 -2.26 28.59 -10.11
C ALA A 43 -2.84 27.37 -10.88
N PRO A 44 -2.90 27.37 -12.24
CA PRO A 44 -3.33 26.19 -12.99
C PRO A 44 -2.43 24.97 -12.76
N ALA A 45 -1.12 25.17 -12.77
CA ALA A 45 -0.18 24.08 -12.54
C ALA A 45 -0.22 23.56 -11.09
N MET A 46 -0.42 24.43 -10.11
CA MET A 46 -0.62 24.03 -8.71
C MET A 46 -1.88 23.17 -8.56
N GLN A 47 -2.99 23.55 -9.19
CA GLN A 47 -4.22 22.74 -9.19
C GLN A 47 -3.96 21.35 -9.76
N ARG A 48 -3.21 21.25 -10.85
CA ARG A 48 -2.83 19.97 -11.45
C ARG A 48 -1.94 19.13 -10.52
N ILE A 49 -0.98 19.78 -9.82
CA ILE A 49 -0.14 19.10 -8.83
C ILE A 49 -0.98 18.54 -7.67
N LEU A 50 -1.96 19.29 -7.18
CA LEU A 50 -2.86 18.83 -6.12
C LEU A 50 -3.69 17.63 -6.57
N ASN A 51 -4.25 17.66 -7.78
CA ASN A 51 -4.99 16.53 -8.33
C ASN A 51 -4.09 15.28 -8.47
N LEU A 52 -2.88 15.44 -9.02
CA LEU A 52 -1.92 14.34 -9.13
C LEU A 52 -1.48 13.78 -7.76
N ARG A 53 -1.39 14.62 -6.73
CA ARG A 53 -1.13 14.16 -5.36
C ARG A 53 -2.26 13.32 -4.81
N VAL A 54 -3.52 13.68 -5.09
CA VAL A 54 -4.70 12.89 -4.72
C VAL A 54 -4.68 11.54 -5.44
N GLU A 55 -4.49 11.54 -6.75
CA GLU A 55 -4.38 10.31 -7.55
C GLU A 55 -3.24 9.40 -7.07
N LYS A 56 -2.07 9.97 -6.79
CA LYS A 56 -0.93 9.24 -6.22
C LYS A 56 -1.30 8.57 -4.90
N LYS A 57 -2.00 9.29 -4.01
CA LYS A 57 -2.43 8.76 -2.72
C LYS A 57 -3.45 7.62 -2.88
N GLN A 58 -4.38 7.74 -3.83
CA GLN A 58 -5.33 6.68 -4.17
C GLN A 58 -4.61 5.44 -4.71
N ASN A 59 -3.68 5.61 -5.64
CA ASN A 59 -2.88 4.51 -6.18
C ASN A 59 -2.06 3.79 -5.10
N GLN A 60 -1.48 4.55 -4.16
CA GLN A 60 -0.79 3.97 -3.02
C GLN A 60 -1.73 3.15 -2.12
N GLN A 61 -2.98 3.61 -1.95
CA GLN A 61 -3.99 2.84 -1.20
C GLN A 61 -4.39 1.57 -1.95
N TYR A 62 -4.63 1.64 -3.27
CA TYR A 62 -4.93 0.47 -4.07
C TYR A 62 -3.80 -0.56 -4.03
N HIS A 63 -2.55 -0.11 -4.09
CA HIS A 63 -1.40 -1.00 -3.96
C HIS A 63 -1.38 -1.71 -2.59
N ARG A 64 -1.64 -0.99 -1.49
CA ARG A 64 -1.76 -1.61 -0.16
C ARG A 64 -2.88 -2.64 -0.12
N ASN A 65 -4.08 -2.26 -0.57
CA ASN A 65 -5.22 -3.16 -0.58
C ASN A 65 -4.95 -4.44 -1.42
N ALA A 66 -4.26 -4.30 -2.55
CA ALA A 66 -3.88 -5.44 -3.37
C ALA A 66 -2.84 -6.34 -2.67
N THR A 67 -1.89 -5.74 -1.95
CA THR A 67 -0.92 -6.49 -1.15
C THR A 67 -1.60 -7.25 -0.02
N ASP A 68 -2.47 -6.58 0.73
CA ASP A 68 -3.25 -7.20 1.82
C ASP A 68 -4.13 -8.36 1.29
N GLY A 69 -4.79 -8.13 0.14
CA GLY A 69 -5.58 -9.18 -0.53
C GLY A 69 -4.73 -10.38 -0.97
N LEU A 70 -3.51 -10.13 -1.43
CA LEU A 70 -2.56 -11.20 -1.79
C LEU A 70 -2.12 -12.00 -0.55
N GLU A 71 -1.87 -11.33 0.57
CA GLU A 71 -1.51 -12.00 1.83
C GLU A 71 -2.64 -12.90 2.33
N VAL A 72 -3.89 -12.38 2.36
CA VAL A 72 -5.07 -13.16 2.72
C VAL A 72 -5.23 -14.37 1.80
N SER A 73 -5.05 -14.18 0.50
CA SER A 73 -5.14 -15.26 -0.48
C SER A 73 -4.09 -16.34 -0.26
N LYS A 74 -2.86 -15.96 0.07
CA LYS A 74 -1.77 -16.92 0.39
C LYS A 74 -2.07 -17.72 1.64
N VAL A 75 -2.55 -17.07 2.71
CA VAL A 75 -2.94 -17.76 3.95
C VAL A 75 -4.08 -18.73 3.68
N THR A 76 -5.11 -18.29 2.96
CA THR A 76 -6.25 -19.15 2.58
C THR A 76 -5.79 -20.35 1.76
N PHE A 77 -4.91 -20.15 0.77
CA PHE A 77 -4.37 -21.24 -0.02
C PHE A 77 -3.60 -22.26 0.83
N SER A 78 -2.72 -21.78 1.72
CA SER A 78 -1.99 -22.64 2.64
C SER A 78 -2.91 -23.42 3.58
N SER A 79 -3.98 -22.79 4.09
CA SER A 79 -4.97 -23.46 4.94
C SER A 79 -5.75 -24.54 4.16
N LEU A 80 -6.13 -24.25 2.92
CA LEU A 80 -6.80 -25.24 2.06
C LEU A 80 -5.89 -26.42 1.71
N GLU A 81 -4.60 -26.19 1.52
CA GLU A 81 -3.62 -27.25 1.27
C GLU A 81 -3.50 -28.14 2.50
N GLN A 82 -3.42 -27.59 3.70
CA GLN A 82 -3.43 -28.34 4.95
C GLN A 82 -4.71 -29.17 5.12
N ILE A 83 -5.88 -28.57 4.88
CA ILE A 83 -7.16 -29.30 4.96
C ILE A 83 -7.19 -30.45 3.96
N LYS A 84 -6.71 -30.22 2.74
CA LYS A 84 -6.62 -31.29 1.71
C LYS A 84 -5.75 -32.46 2.23
N ASP A 85 -4.60 -32.18 2.82
CA ASP A 85 -3.70 -33.19 3.33
C ASP A 85 -4.33 -33.98 4.50
N LEU A 86 -5.07 -33.30 5.39
CA LEU A 86 -5.85 -33.96 6.45
C LEU A 86 -6.93 -34.89 5.87
N LEU A 87 -7.63 -34.45 4.82
CA LEU A 87 -8.65 -35.26 4.15
C LEU A 87 -8.04 -36.48 3.45
N VAL A 88 -6.90 -36.34 2.79
CA VAL A 88 -6.17 -37.47 2.19
C VAL A 88 -5.80 -38.48 3.27
N ARG A 89 -5.25 -38.02 4.39
CA ARG A 89 -4.88 -38.89 5.52
C ARG A 89 -6.11 -39.61 6.11
N ALA A 90 -7.22 -38.89 6.33
CA ALA A 90 -8.45 -39.48 6.81
C ALA A 90 -9.01 -40.55 5.83
N SER A 91 -8.91 -40.30 4.52
CA SER A 91 -9.30 -41.27 3.47
C SER A 91 -8.43 -42.52 3.50
N GLU A 92 -7.12 -42.38 3.63
CA GLU A 92 -6.17 -43.50 3.77
C GLU A 92 -6.49 -44.36 4.99
N LEU A 93 -6.74 -43.72 6.15
CA LEU A 93 -7.12 -44.45 7.37
C LEU A 93 -8.42 -45.22 7.20
N SER A 94 -9.40 -44.60 6.54
CA SER A 94 -10.70 -45.22 6.26
C SER A 94 -10.59 -46.39 5.29
N ALA A 95 -9.80 -46.24 4.21
CA ALA A 95 -9.58 -47.29 3.21
C ALA A 95 -8.90 -48.56 3.77
N ASN A 96 -8.09 -48.37 4.82
CA ASN A 96 -7.36 -49.43 5.49
C ASN A 96 -8.18 -50.16 6.60
N VAL A 97 -9.48 -49.85 6.73
CA VAL A 97 -10.41 -50.55 7.62
C VAL A 97 -11.10 -51.68 6.83
N ASN A 98 -10.87 -52.92 7.17
CA ASN A 98 -11.50 -54.07 6.57
C ASN A 98 -12.01 -55.06 7.65
N GLY A 99 -12.72 -56.10 7.26
CA GLY A 99 -13.31 -57.05 8.18
C GLY A 99 -12.29 -57.87 9.03
N ALA A 100 -11.00 -57.77 8.73
CA ALA A 100 -9.92 -58.40 9.47
C ALA A 100 -9.25 -57.46 10.47
N THR A 101 -9.65 -56.18 10.57
CA THR A 101 -9.11 -55.17 11.46
C THR A 101 -9.48 -55.50 12.91
N SER A 102 -8.51 -55.58 13.79
CA SER A 102 -8.75 -55.86 15.22
C SER A 102 -9.47 -54.70 15.91
N GLU A 103 -10.21 -54.97 16.98
CA GLU A 103 -10.90 -53.92 17.74
C GLU A 103 -9.98 -52.84 18.27
N GLN A 104 -8.74 -53.20 18.63
CA GLN A 104 -7.72 -52.24 19.10
C GLN A 104 -7.23 -51.35 17.98
N GLU A 105 -6.98 -51.88 16.78
CA GLU A 105 -6.59 -51.10 15.60
C GLU A 105 -7.70 -50.15 15.16
N PHE A 106 -8.96 -50.61 15.22
CA PHE A 106 -10.11 -49.77 14.91
C PHE A 106 -10.22 -48.59 15.86
N LYS A 107 -10.06 -48.79 17.18
CA LYS A 107 -10.05 -47.72 18.17
C LYS A 107 -8.89 -46.75 17.95
N ALA A 108 -7.71 -47.23 17.61
CA ALA A 108 -6.57 -46.37 17.32
C ALA A 108 -6.80 -45.51 16.09
N LYS A 109 -7.34 -46.07 15.00
CA LYS A 109 -7.69 -45.28 13.78
C LYS A 109 -8.81 -44.27 14.03
N ALA A 110 -9.82 -44.65 14.83
CA ALA A 110 -10.88 -43.72 15.22
C ALA A 110 -10.30 -42.50 15.99
N SER A 111 -9.41 -42.75 16.96
CA SER A 111 -8.75 -41.69 17.71
C SER A 111 -7.87 -40.79 16.81
N GLU A 112 -7.21 -41.37 15.79
CA GLU A 112 -6.41 -40.59 14.83
C GLU A 112 -7.33 -39.71 13.96
N ILE A 113 -8.48 -40.20 13.53
CA ILE A 113 -9.48 -39.42 12.79
C ILE A 113 -10.01 -38.25 13.63
N ASP A 114 -10.31 -38.49 14.92
CA ASP A 114 -10.75 -37.43 15.84
C ASP A 114 -9.67 -36.31 15.97
N GLN A 115 -8.39 -36.69 16.04
CA GLN A 115 -7.29 -35.73 16.06
C GLN A 115 -7.20 -34.93 14.74
N LEU A 116 -7.38 -35.57 13.58
CA LEU A 116 -7.39 -34.90 12.29
C LEU A 116 -8.55 -33.91 12.19
N ILE A 117 -9.73 -34.26 12.72
CA ILE A 117 -10.88 -33.34 12.80
C ILE A 117 -10.53 -32.11 13.66
N GLN A 118 -9.92 -32.30 14.83
CA GLN A 118 -9.50 -31.18 15.68
C GLN A 118 -8.46 -30.30 14.99
N GLN A 119 -7.49 -30.89 14.29
CA GLN A 119 -6.53 -30.12 13.49
C GLN A 119 -7.23 -29.34 12.38
N GLY A 120 -8.19 -29.94 11.67
CA GLY A 120 -8.98 -29.25 10.64
C GLY A 120 -9.76 -28.05 11.19
N LEU A 121 -10.37 -28.20 12.36
CA LEU A 121 -11.06 -27.10 13.04
C LEU A 121 -10.10 -25.95 13.43
N ASN A 122 -8.89 -26.29 13.88
CA ASN A 122 -7.89 -25.28 14.22
C ASN A 122 -7.35 -24.54 12.99
N VAL A 123 -7.27 -25.19 11.83
CA VAL A 123 -6.85 -24.55 10.57
C VAL A 123 -7.97 -23.65 10.01
N ALA A 124 -9.24 -24.00 10.28
CA ALA A 124 -10.39 -23.25 9.80
C ALA A 124 -10.73 -22.01 10.65
N ASN A 125 -10.25 -21.89 11.88
CA ASN A 125 -10.44 -20.77 12.79
C ASN A 125 -9.25 -19.80 12.78
#